data_5dde85afdc2a1c83247c0487b4eae7fd
#
_entry.id   5dde85afdc2a1c83247c0487b4eae7fd
#
_cell.length_a   1.000
_cell.length_b   1.000
_cell.length_c   1.000
_cell.angle_alpha   90.00
_cell.angle_beta   90.00
_cell.angle_gamma   90.00
#
_symmetry.space_group_name_H-M   'P 1'
#
loop_
_entity.id
_entity.type
_entity.pdbx_description
1 polymer ?
#
loop_
_entity_poly.entity_id
_entity_poly.type
_entity_poly.pdbx_seq_one_letter_code
_entity_poly.pdbx_strand_id
1 'polypeptide(L)'
;CVRKGNRQSRLVICGVILFLLCIGAEWSGYMAGKYWGHEMSWTTGFSSLGTVILISILLLSLSWDIAGKMVDEKEQAVLYKMAYTDNLTGLYNRRFCEERLKSYCYNNIPFTIFNFDMNGLKATNDTHGHSSGDKLIKGFADILTKSFGDKGIVGRMGGDEFIVIVENIEELNCQEEIRHFQKIMSEANKAQSGYVYSTAYGYADSSEIVSDGEIRDVNMVYRLADNRMYENKKTCHDARK
;
A
#
# COMPACT_ATOMS: atom_id res chain seq x y z
N CYS A 1 -24.06 -3.03 2.40
CA CYS A 1 -23.66 -4.10 3.36
C CYS A 1 -24.84 -4.71 4.15
N VAL A 2 -25.73 -3.94 4.77
CA VAL A 2 -26.83 -4.47 5.63
C VAL A 2 -27.81 -5.40 4.88
N ARG A 3 -28.08 -5.18 3.59
CA ARG A 3 -28.97 -6.05 2.79
C ARG A 3 -28.38 -7.43 2.42
N LYS A 4 -27.06 -7.55 2.26
CA LYS A 4 -26.39 -8.83 1.94
C LYS A 4 -26.37 -9.77 3.16
N GLY A 5 -26.03 -9.28 4.34
CA GLY A 5 -26.03 -10.08 5.58
C GLY A 5 -27.42 -10.67 5.93
N ASN A 6 -28.50 -9.95 5.62
CA ASN A 6 -29.87 -10.40 5.88
C ASN A 6 -30.31 -11.55 4.93
N ARG A 7 -29.72 -11.70 3.75
CA ARG A 7 -30.04 -12.78 2.81
C ARG A 7 -29.33 -14.09 3.18
N GLN A 8 -28.07 -14.02 3.61
CA GLN A 8 -27.28 -15.17 4.03
C GLN A 8 -27.82 -15.79 5.33
N SER A 9 -28.11 -14.96 6.32
CA SER A 9 -28.72 -15.45 7.58
C SER A 9 -30.06 -16.15 7.33
N ARG A 10 -30.86 -15.68 6.37
CA ARG A 10 -32.11 -16.35 5.98
C ARG A 10 -31.87 -17.71 5.35
N LEU A 11 -30.86 -17.85 4.47
CA LEU A 11 -30.53 -19.15 3.87
C LEU A 11 -30.07 -20.18 4.92
N VAL A 12 -29.23 -19.78 5.86
CA VAL A 12 -28.80 -20.63 6.96
C VAL A 12 -29.98 -21.03 7.86
N ILE A 13 -30.83 -20.08 8.22
CA ILE A 13 -32.04 -20.35 9.01
C ILE A 13 -32.97 -21.35 8.28
N CYS A 14 -33.21 -21.14 6.98
CA CYS A 14 -34.01 -22.09 6.18
C CYS A 14 -33.35 -23.50 6.16
N GLY A 15 -32.03 -23.59 6.05
CA GLY A 15 -31.32 -24.87 6.10
C GLY A 15 -31.48 -25.59 7.45
N VAL A 16 -31.38 -24.85 8.56
CA VAL A 16 -31.59 -25.39 9.91
C VAL A 16 -33.03 -25.86 10.10
N ILE A 17 -34.03 -25.08 9.65
CA ILE A 17 -35.44 -25.46 9.72
C ILE A 17 -35.67 -26.75 8.92
N LEU A 18 -35.18 -26.85 7.70
CA LEU A 18 -35.32 -28.04 6.87
C LEU A 18 -34.66 -29.28 7.53
N PHE A 19 -33.51 -29.11 8.12
CA PHE A 19 -32.83 -30.18 8.86
C PHE A 19 -33.66 -30.69 10.05
N LEU A 20 -34.24 -29.78 10.85
CA LEU A 20 -35.11 -30.11 11.97
C LEU A 20 -36.39 -30.84 11.52
N LEU A 21 -36.94 -30.45 10.37
CA LEU A 21 -38.07 -31.13 9.77
C LEU A 21 -37.74 -32.56 9.34
N CYS A 22 -36.52 -32.80 8.78
CA CYS A 22 -36.03 -34.13 8.42
C CYS A 22 -35.89 -35.05 9.65
N ILE A 23 -35.30 -34.51 10.74
CA ILE A 23 -35.20 -35.26 12.01
C ILE A 23 -36.58 -35.59 12.57
N GLY A 24 -37.50 -34.61 12.57
CA GLY A 24 -38.87 -34.80 13.04
C GLY A 24 -39.64 -35.87 12.25
N ALA A 25 -39.48 -35.92 10.93
CA ALA A 25 -40.08 -36.94 10.06
C ALA A 25 -39.54 -38.35 10.38
N GLU A 26 -38.20 -38.48 10.57
CA GLU A 26 -37.60 -39.76 10.91
C GLU A 26 -38.03 -40.26 12.30
N TRP A 27 -38.09 -39.36 13.28
CA TRP A 27 -38.51 -39.66 14.63
C TRP A 27 -39.99 -40.04 14.68
N SER A 28 -40.86 -39.37 13.90
CA SER A 28 -42.28 -39.75 13.80
C SER A 28 -42.48 -41.13 13.18
N GLY A 29 -41.71 -41.50 12.16
CA GLY A 29 -41.72 -42.83 11.56
C GLY A 29 -41.27 -43.92 12.53
N TYR A 30 -40.20 -43.65 13.32
CA TYR A 30 -39.76 -44.56 14.38
C TYR A 30 -40.83 -44.77 15.44
N MET A 31 -41.53 -43.72 15.89
CA MET A 31 -42.58 -43.83 16.88
C MET A 31 -43.82 -44.58 16.31
N ALA A 32 -44.20 -44.36 15.04
CA ALA A 32 -45.26 -45.09 14.39
C ALA A 32 -44.95 -46.60 14.31
N GLY A 33 -43.74 -47.01 13.98
CA GLY A 33 -43.30 -48.38 13.97
C GLY A 33 -43.37 -49.03 15.36
N LYS A 34 -42.89 -48.31 16.39
CA LYS A 34 -42.86 -48.81 17.77
C LYS A 34 -44.22 -49.00 18.43
N TYR A 35 -45.17 -48.09 18.18
CA TYR A 35 -46.44 -48.11 18.88
C TYR A 35 -47.60 -48.71 18.06
N TRP A 36 -47.53 -48.67 16.72
CA TRP A 36 -48.62 -49.12 15.83
C TRP A 36 -48.23 -50.25 14.88
N GLY A 37 -46.99 -50.76 14.96
CA GLY A 37 -46.53 -51.90 14.16
C GLY A 37 -46.43 -51.63 12.66
N HIS A 38 -46.49 -50.37 12.25
CA HIS A 38 -46.31 -49.93 10.84
C HIS A 38 -44.87 -49.46 10.61
N GLU A 39 -44.02 -50.33 10.08
CA GLU A 39 -42.68 -49.94 9.63
C GLU A 39 -42.79 -49.10 8.36
N MET A 40 -42.53 -47.78 8.48
CA MET A 40 -42.43 -46.88 7.34
C MET A 40 -40.96 -46.82 6.88
N SER A 41 -40.55 -47.77 6.04
CA SER A 41 -39.17 -47.93 5.56
C SER A 41 -38.63 -46.72 4.78
N TRP A 42 -39.52 -45.86 4.27
CA TRP A 42 -39.15 -44.66 3.54
C TRP A 42 -38.72 -43.49 4.44
N THR A 43 -38.91 -43.57 5.76
CA THR A 43 -38.48 -42.52 6.69
C THR A 43 -37.03 -42.64 7.10
N THR A 44 -36.40 -43.81 6.89
CA THR A 44 -35.00 -44.03 7.20
C THR A 44 -34.13 -43.31 6.19
N GLY A 45 -33.22 -42.45 6.68
CA GLY A 45 -32.29 -41.70 5.85
C GLY A 45 -32.63 -40.21 5.66
N PHE A 46 -33.80 -39.72 6.12
CA PHE A 46 -34.13 -38.27 6.03
C PHE A 46 -33.16 -37.42 6.83
N SER A 47 -32.68 -37.86 8.00
CA SER A 47 -31.69 -37.16 8.79
C SER A 47 -30.36 -37.06 8.05
N SER A 48 -29.92 -38.13 7.37
CA SER A 48 -28.71 -38.16 6.57
C SER A 48 -28.79 -37.17 5.38
N LEU A 49 -29.90 -37.14 4.67
CA LEU A 49 -30.13 -36.18 3.58
C LEU A 49 -30.17 -34.74 4.12
N GLY A 50 -30.85 -34.51 5.25
CA GLY A 50 -30.91 -33.23 5.93
C GLY A 50 -29.53 -32.71 6.35
N THR A 51 -28.65 -33.61 6.88
CA THR A 51 -27.28 -33.22 7.24
C THR A 51 -26.43 -32.81 6.02
N VAL A 52 -26.54 -33.57 4.91
CA VAL A 52 -25.81 -33.19 3.67
C VAL A 52 -26.28 -31.84 3.13
N ILE A 53 -27.58 -31.60 3.12
CA ILE A 53 -28.14 -30.32 2.67
C ILE A 53 -27.68 -29.17 3.59
N LEU A 54 -27.74 -29.38 4.91
CA LEU A 54 -27.30 -28.36 5.87
C LEU A 54 -25.82 -28.03 5.71
N ILE A 55 -24.95 -29.05 5.62
CA ILE A 55 -23.51 -28.86 5.41
C ILE A 55 -23.26 -28.13 4.09
N SER A 56 -23.95 -28.49 3.01
CA SER A 56 -23.83 -27.82 1.72
C SER A 56 -24.20 -26.34 1.79
N ILE A 57 -25.30 -26.01 2.50
CA ILE A 57 -25.72 -24.61 2.69
C ILE A 57 -24.69 -23.83 3.53
N LEU A 58 -24.15 -24.43 4.58
CA LEU A 58 -23.11 -23.81 5.41
C LEU A 58 -21.82 -23.58 4.62
N LEU A 59 -21.38 -24.55 3.82
CA LEU A 59 -20.19 -24.40 2.97
C LEU A 59 -20.39 -23.31 1.91
N LEU A 60 -21.56 -23.25 1.26
CA LEU A 60 -21.90 -22.19 0.33
C LEU A 60 -21.93 -20.82 1.01
N SER A 61 -22.54 -20.70 2.18
CA SER A 61 -22.55 -19.46 2.96
C SER A 61 -21.14 -18.99 3.31
N LEU A 62 -20.30 -19.92 3.81
CA LEU A 62 -18.91 -19.62 4.14
C LEU A 62 -18.09 -19.20 2.91
N SER A 63 -18.26 -19.90 1.79
CA SER A 63 -17.61 -19.55 0.52
C SER A 63 -17.99 -18.14 0.05
N TRP A 64 -19.23 -17.76 0.19
CA TRP A 64 -19.69 -16.41 -0.18
C TRP A 64 -19.15 -15.32 0.74
N ASP A 65 -19.02 -15.60 2.05
CA ASP A 65 -18.43 -14.65 2.99
C ASP A 65 -16.94 -14.44 2.69
N ILE A 66 -16.20 -15.52 2.41
CA ILE A 66 -14.79 -15.45 2.03
C ILE A 66 -14.63 -14.67 0.72
N ALA A 67 -15.43 -14.99 -0.31
CA ALA A 67 -15.39 -14.30 -1.59
C ALA A 67 -15.73 -12.80 -1.44
N GLY A 68 -16.72 -12.46 -0.61
CA GLY A 68 -17.07 -11.07 -0.32
C GLY A 68 -15.95 -10.30 0.33
N LYS A 69 -15.31 -10.88 1.36
CA LYS A 69 -14.14 -10.25 2.02
C LYS A 69 -12.97 -10.02 1.07
N MET A 70 -12.66 -11.02 0.23
CA MET A 70 -11.58 -10.89 -0.76
C MET A 70 -11.85 -9.78 -1.79
N VAL A 71 -13.11 -9.57 -2.17
CA VAL A 71 -13.48 -8.45 -3.07
C VAL A 71 -13.32 -7.11 -2.37
N ASP A 72 -13.84 -7.00 -1.13
CA ASP A 72 -13.74 -5.77 -0.34
C ASP A 72 -12.27 -5.38 -0.06
N GLU A 73 -11.42 -6.37 0.29
CA GLU A 73 -9.97 -6.16 0.49
C GLU A 73 -9.27 -5.68 -0.78
N LYS A 74 -9.59 -6.28 -1.93
CA LYS A 74 -9.03 -5.84 -3.22
C LYS A 74 -9.48 -4.43 -3.58
N GLU A 75 -10.76 -4.11 -3.38
CA GLU A 75 -11.29 -2.76 -3.62
C GLU A 75 -10.60 -1.73 -2.73
N GLN A 76 -10.45 -2.02 -1.43
CA GLN A 76 -9.71 -1.16 -0.50
C GLN A 76 -8.25 -0.98 -0.91
N ALA A 77 -7.56 -2.05 -1.33
CA ALA A 77 -6.18 -1.98 -1.79
C ALA A 77 -6.03 -1.12 -3.06
N VAL A 78 -6.98 -1.21 -4.00
CA VAL A 78 -7.01 -0.36 -5.20
C VAL A 78 -7.26 1.09 -4.83
N LEU A 79 -8.24 1.37 -3.97
CA LEU A 79 -8.54 2.73 -3.49
C LEU A 79 -7.34 3.34 -2.74
N TYR A 80 -6.69 2.56 -1.87
CA TYR A 80 -5.48 2.97 -1.18
C TYR A 80 -4.35 3.31 -2.18
N LYS A 81 -4.11 2.42 -3.14
CA LYS A 81 -3.11 2.66 -4.18
C LYS A 81 -3.40 3.95 -4.98
N MET A 82 -4.66 4.14 -5.40
CA MET A 82 -5.07 5.35 -6.13
C MET A 82 -4.90 6.63 -5.28
N ALA A 83 -5.17 6.56 -3.98
CA ALA A 83 -5.08 7.71 -3.08
C ALA A 83 -3.64 8.09 -2.72
N TYR A 84 -2.71 7.12 -2.69
CA TYR A 84 -1.40 7.29 -2.06
C TYR A 84 -0.20 6.99 -2.94
N THR A 85 -0.39 6.57 -4.21
CA THR A 85 0.74 6.36 -5.12
C THR A 85 0.69 7.30 -6.32
N ASP A 86 1.86 7.64 -6.86
CA ASP A 86 2.01 8.35 -8.13
C ASP A 86 1.82 7.39 -9.30
N ASN A 87 0.91 7.71 -10.22
CA ASN A 87 0.54 6.81 -11.31
C ASN A 87 1.67 6.57 -12.34
N LEU A 88 2.63 7.50 -12.45
CA LEU A 88 3.71 7.37 -13.41
C LEU A 88 4.83 6.49 -12.89
N THR A 89 5.21 6.66 -11.62
CA THR A 89 6.39 6.03 -11.01
C THR A 89 6.05 4.84 -10.11
N GLY A 90 4.81 4.77 -9.59
CA GLY A 90 4.43 3.80 -8.59
C GLY A 90 4.95 4.09 -7.18
N LEU A 91 5.75 5.15 -7.00
CA LEU A 91 6.19 5.63 -5.70
C LEU A 91 5.03 6.21 -4.90
N TYR A 92 5.24 6.49 -3.61
CA TYR A 92 4.27 7.25 -2.85
C TYR A 92 4.10 8.65 -3.43
N ASN A 93 2.84 9.15 -3.45
CA ASN A 93 2.55 10.49 -3.93
C ASN A 93 2.76 11.53 -2.80
N ARG A 94 2.68 12.81 -3.17
CA ARG A 94 2.81 13.95 -2.26
C ARG A 94 1.91 13.82 -1.03
N ARG A 95 0.65 13.44 -1.24
CA ARG A 95 -0.32 13.33 -0.15
C ARG A 95 0.13 12.33 0.92
N PHE A 96 0.56 11.14 0.51
CA PHE A 96 1.07 10.14 1.44
C PHE A 96 2.28 10.65 2.24
N CYS A 97 3.25 11.27 1.55
CA CYS A 97 4.46 11.79 2.18
C CYS A 97 4.13 12.87 3.22
N GLU A 98 3.25 13.82 2.87
CA GLU A 98 2.83 14.89 3.79
C GLU A 98 2.06 14.34 5.01
N GLU A 99 1.15 13.36 4.81
CA GLU A 99 0.43 12.72 5.91
C GLU A 99 1.38 11.93 6.83
N ARG A 100 2.38 11.25 6.26
CA ARG A 100 3.38 10.50 7.03
C ARG A 100 4.26 11.43 7.86
N LEU A 101 4.77 12.49 7.28
CA LEU A 101 5.58 13.50 7.98
C LEU A 101 4.82 14.14 9.15
N LYS A 102 3.53 14.47 8.95
CA LYS A 102 2.66 14.97 10.04
C LYS A 102 2.50 13.93 11.15
N SER A 103 2.35 12.66 10.80
CA SER A 103 2.27 11.58 11.78
C SER A 103 3.55 11.44 12.60
N TYR A 104 4.72 11.59 11.98
CA TYR A 104 6.01 11.53 12.69
C TYR A 104 6.15 12.67 13.69
N CYS A 105 5.81 13.90 13.31
CA CYS A 105 5.80 15.02 14.24
C CYS A 105 4.81 14.83 15.38
N TYR A 106 3.58 14.39 15.07
CA TYR A 106 2.57 14.18 16.10
C TYR A 106 2.97 13.13 17.14
N ASN A 107 3.65 12.06 16.70
CA ASN A 107 4.13 10.98 17.54
C ASN A 107 5.56 11.20 18.07
N ASN A 108 6.17 12.33 17.77
CA ASN A 108 7.57 12.66 18.11
C ASN A 108 8.57 11.58 17.65
N ILE A 109 8.34 11.00 16.48
CA ILE A 109 9.21 9.99 15.86
C ILE A 109 10.31 10.72 15.12
N PRO A 110 11.61 10.49 15.43
CA PRO A 110 12.71 11.08 14.70
C PRO A 110 12.75 10.62 13.24
N PHE A 111 13.08 11.54 12.32
CA PHE A 111 13.18 11.26 10.89
C PHE A 111 14.18 12.17 10.20
N THR A 112 14.70 11.69 9.07
CA THR A 112 15.49 12.48 8.13
C THR A 112 14.73 12.63 6.82
N ILE A 113 14.77 13.82 6.23
CA ILE A 113 14.24 14.10 4.89
C ILE A 113 15.42 14.28 3.94
N PHE A 114 15.33 13.63 2.77
CA PHE A 114 16.16 13.93 1.60
C PHE A 114 15.25 14.46 0.49
N ASN A 115 15.48 15.67 0.03
CA ASN A 115 14.82 16.25 -1.13
C ASN A 115 15.72 16.12 -2.35
N PHE A 116 15.12 15.78 -3.48
CA PHE A 116 15.79 15.63 -4.77
C PHE A 116 15.01 16.40 -5.83
N ASP A 117 15.74 17.17 -6.64
CA ASP A 117 15.22 17.88 -7.82
C ASP A 117 15.99 17.37 -9.05
N MET A 118 15.29 16.64 -9.92
CA MET A 118 15.91 16.03 -11.09
C MET A 118 16.20 17.09 -12.16
N ASN A 119 17.43 17.15 -12.64
CA ASN A 119 17.83 18.09 -13.67
C ASN A 119 17.50 17.60 -15.09
N GLY A 120 17.24 18.54 -15.98
CA GLY A 120 17.18 18.28 -17.42
C GLY A 120 15.86 17.70 -17.93
N LEU A 121 14.82 17.54 -17.07
CA LEU A 121 13.51 17.03 -17.51
C LEU A 121 12.90 17.89 -18.62
N LYS A 122 12.92 19.21 -18.46
CA LYS A 122 12.37 20.13 -19.49
C LYS A 122 13.13 19.98 -20.82
N ALA A 123 14.45 19.99 -20.79
CA ALA A 123 15.26 19.82 -21.99
C ALA A 123 15.02 18.48 -22.69
N THR A 124 14.85 17.41 -21.92
CA THR A 124 14.51 16.08 -22.46
C THR A 124 13.13 16.08 -23.10
N ASN A 125 12.13 16.70 -22.46
CA ASN A 125 10.79 16.84 -23.03
C ASN A 125 10.80 17.68 -24.33
N ASP A 126 11.50 18.78 -24.34
CA ASP A 126 11.56 19.69 -25.49
C ASP A 126 12.30 19.04 -26.68
N THR A 127 13.32 18.20 -26.42
CA THR A 127 14.15 17.58 -27.47
C THR A 127 13.59 16.24 -27.95
N HIS A 128 13.08 15.40 -27.03
CA HIS A 128 12.73 14.01 -27.29
C HIS A 128 11.26 13.68 -26.99
N GLY A 129 10.45 14.68 -26.61
CA GLY A 129 9.04 14.53 -26.28
C GLY A 129 8.76 13.98 -24.89
N HIS A 130 7.52 14.16 -24.44
CA HIS A 130 7.06 13.77 -23.07
C HIS A 130 7.27 12.30 -22.74
N SER A 131 7.15 11.39 -23.73
CA SER A 131 7.41 9.96 -23.50
C SER A 131 8.85 9.67 -23.04
N SER A 132 9.81 10.49 -23.48
CA SER A 132 11.22 10.36 -23.05
C SER A 132 11.43 10.95 -21.65
N GLY A 133 10.73 12.06 -21.32
CA GLY A 133 10.69 12.59 -19.97
C GLY A 133 10.07 11.61 -18.97
N ASP A 134 8.98 10.92 -19.34
CA ASP A 134 8.37 9.90 -18.52
C ASP A 134 9.31 8.73 -18.23
N LYS A 135 10.10 8.30 -19.23
CA LYS A 135 11.15 7.28 -19.02
C LYS A 135 12.25 7.77 -18.09
N LEU A 136 12.67 9.04 -18.24
CA LEU A 136 13.65 9.66 -17.36
C LEU A 136 13.16 9.69 -15.91
N ILE A 137 11.90 10.11 -15.67
CA ILE A 137 11.25 10.11 -14.35
C ILE A 137 11.18 8.71 -13.75
N LYS A 138 10.73 7.72 -14.53
CA LYS A 138 10.63 6.32 -14.06
C LYS A 138 11.99 5.74 -13.68
N GLY A 139 12.99 5.95 -14.53
CA GLY A 139 14.33 5.46 -14.25
C GLY A 139 14.97 6.13 -13.02
N PHE A 140 14.70 7.42 -12.79
CA PHE A 140 15.14 8.09 -11.57
C PHE A 140 14.42 7.56 -10.32
N ALA A 141 13.12 7.28 -10.42
CA ALA A 141 12.36 6.61 -9.36
C ALA A 141 12.92 5.23 -9.02
N ASP A 142 13.34 4.44 -10.02
CA ASP A 142 13.99 3.14 -9.83
C ASP A 142 15.35 3.28 -9.12
N ILE A 143 16.13 4.32 -9.45
CA ILE A 143 17.41 4.63 -8.79
C ILE A 143 17.17 4.94 -7.31
N LEU A 144 16.19 5.80 -6.99
CA LEU A 144 15.85 6.14 -5.60
C LEU A 144 15.35 4.91 -4.84
N THR A 145 14.50 4.08 -5.46
CA THR A 145 13.99 2.85 -4.84
C THR A 145 15.13 1.86 -4.54
N LYS A 146 16.09 1.70 -5.45
CA LYS A 146 17.27 0.84 -5.22
C LYS A 146 18.18 1.36 -4.11
N SER A 147 18.24 2.68 -3.94
CA SER A 147 19.13 3.31 -2.95
C SER A 147 18.53 3.36 -1.55
N PHE A 148 17.21 3.57 -1.46
CA PHE A 148 16.53 3.90 -0.20
C PHE A 148 15.28 3.06 0.09
N GLY A 149 14.83 2.21 -0.84
CA GLY A 149 13.53 1.54 -0.72
C GLY A 149 13.39 0.59 0.46
N ASP A 150 14.48 0.02 0.94
CA ASP A 150 14.57 -0.82 2.13
C ASP A 150 14.80 -0.04 3.45
N LYS A 151 15.13 1.25 3.33
CA LYS A 151 15.49 2.12 4.47
C LYS A 151 14.39 3.11 4.84
N GLY A 152 13.56 3.48 3.88
CA GLY A 152 12.57 4.51 4.09
C GLY A 152 11.51 4.62 3.01
N ILE A 153 10.71 5.65 3.13
CA ILE A 153 9.63 5.98 2.21
C ILE A 153 10.20 6.79 1.06
N VAL A 154 10.04 6.29 -0.16
CA VAL A 154 10.40 7.01 -1.38
C VAL A 154 9.14 7.56 -2.02
N GLY A 155 9.09 8.86 -2.28
CA GLY A 155 7.92 9.55 -2.82
C GLY A 155 8.26 10.52 -3.94
N ARG A 156 7.23 10.81 -4.77
CA ARG A 156 7.29 11.86 -5.79
C ARG A 156 6.36 13.00 -5.37
N MET A 157 6.92 14.21 -5.26
CA MET A 157 6.18 15.40 -4.84
C MET A 157 5.47 16.08 -6.01
N GLY A 158 5.98 15.92 -7.22
CA GLY A 158 5.41 16.43 -8.46
C GLY A 158 6.52 16.76 -9.47
N GLY A 159 6.19 16.74 -10.77
CA GLY A 159 7.16 17.10 -11.81
C GLY A 159 8.46 16.29 -11.68
N ASP A 160 9.54 16.99 -11.39
CA ASP A 160 10.92 16.52 -11.19
C ASP A 160 11.35 16.44 -9.71
N GLU A 161 10.43 16.68 -8.78
CA GLU A 161 10.69 16.70 -7.34
C GLU A 161 10.38 15.35 -6.68
N PHE A 162 11.34 14.84 -5.91
CA PHE A 162 11.22 13.59 -5.15
C PHE A 162 11.65 13.80 -3.70
N ILE A 163 11.12 12.94 -2.82
CA ILE A 163 11.44 12.94 -1.40
C ILE A 163 11.77 11.52 -0.94
N VAL A 164 12.72 11.42 -0.02
CA VAL A 164 12.94 10.22 0.78
C VAL A 164 12.81 10.59 2.25
N ILE A 165 12.05 9.78 3.00
CA ILE A 165 11.82 9.98 4.43
C ILE A 165 12.30 8.72 5.12
N VAL A 166 13.28 8.86 6.01
CA VAL A 166 13.87 7.74 6.77
C VAL A 166 13.56 7.94 8.25
N GLU A 167 13.00 6.91 8.89
CA GLU A 167 12.82 6.86 10.35
C GLU A 167 14.13 6.45 11.04
N ASN A 168 14.25 6.73 12.36
CA ASN A 168 15.36 6.30 13.21
C ASN A 168 16.73 6.81 12.78
N ILE A 169 16.93 8.10 12.96
CA ILE A 169 18.15 8.84 12.58
C ILE A 169 19.44 8.46 13.34
N GLU A 170 19.34 7.83 14.50
CA GLU A 170 20.52 7.55 15.36
C GLU A 170 21.59 6.69 14.68
N GLU A 171 21.21 5.88 13.67
CA GLU A 171 22.08 5.01 12.89
C GLU A 171 22.35 5.52 11.46
N LEU A 172 21.72 6.63 11.04
CA LEU A 172 21.76 7.08 9.65
C LEU A 172 22.93 8.02 9.37
N ASN A 173 23.90 7.55 8.60
CA ASN A 173 24.94 8.41 8.04
C ASN A 173 24.49 9.00 6.70
N CYS A 174 23.85 10.17 6.73
CA CYS A 174 23.31 10.84 5.52
C CYS A 174 24.32 10.99 4.40
N GLN A 175 25.60 11.27 4.72
CA GLN A 175 26.65 11.42 3.70
C GLN A 175 27.00 10.09 3.02
N GLU A 176 26.94 9.00 3.76
CA GLU A 176 27.17 7.66 3.23
C GLU A 176 26.00 7.22 2.34
N GLU A 177 24.78 7.53 2.75
CA GLU A 177 23.58 7.26 1.94
C GLU A 177 23.61 8.04 0.61
N ILE A 178 23.98 9.29 0.64
CA ILE A 178 24.14 10.09 -0.58
C ILE A 178 25.27 9.53 -1.46
N ARG A 179 26.38 9.10 -0.90
CA ARG A 179 27.46 8.46 -1.69
C ARG A 179 26.98 7.16 -2.34
N HIS A 180 26.21 6.35 -1.62
CA HIS A 180 25.60 5.13 -2.14
C HIS A 180 24.64 5.44 -3.30
N PHE A 181 23.74 6.39 -3.12
CA PHE A 181 22.83 6.87 -4.16
C PHE A 181 23.59 7.37 -5.41
N GLN A 182 24.62 8.20 -5.23
CA GLN A 182 25.43 8.71 -6.34
C GLN A 182 26.14 7.60 -7.11
N LYS A 183 26.59 6.55 -6.43
CA LYS A 183 27.18 5.36 -7.06
C LYS A 183 26.14 4.65 -7.93
N ILE A 184 24.95 4.35 -7.42
CA ILE A 184 23.87 3.69 -8.18
C ILE A 184 23.48 4.55 -9.39
N MET A 185 23.35 5.87 -9.21
CA MET A 185 23.03 6.78 -10.31
C MET A 185 24.13 6.80 -11.39
N SER A 186 25.40 6.77 -10.98
CA SER A 186 26.54 6.69 -11.91
C SER A 186 26.54 5.38 -12.69
N GLU A 187 26.24 4.25 -12.04
CA GLU A 187 26.13 2.95 -12.69
C GLU A 187 24.96 2.94 -13.70
N ALA A 188 23.82 3.50 -13.32
CA ALA A 188 22.67 3.67 -14.23
C ALA A 188 23.03 4.53 -15.44
N ASN A 189 23.77 5.60 -15.26
CA ASN A 189 24.24 6.46 -16.36
C ASN A 189 25.22 5.74 -17.31
N LYS A 190 26.00 4.80 -16.84
CA LYS A 190 26.91 3.98 -17.68
C LYS A 190 26.16 2.92 -18.48
N ALA A 191 25.04 2.43 -17.93
CA ALA A 191 24.26 1.34 -18.53
C ALA A 191 23.33 1.78 -19.67
N GLN A 192 23.14 3.09 -19.86
CA GLN A 192 22.23 3.63 -20.86
C GLN A 192 22.87 4.65 -21.79
N SER A 193 22.27 4.82 -22.99
CA SER A 193 22.60 5.83 -23.97
C SER A 193 21.35 6.67 -24.28
N GLY A 194 21.46 8.01 -24.24
CA GLY A 194 20.38 8.89 -24.67
C GLY A 194 20.03 10.02 -23.70
N TYR A 195 20.13 9.81 -22.40
CA TYR A 195 20.00 10.86 -21.40
C TYR A 195 20.83 10.53 -20.16
N VAL A 196 21.14 11.56 -19.36
CA VAL A 196 21.96 11.40 -18.16
C VAL A 196 21.13 11.78 -16.94
N TYR A 197 21.04 10.88 -15.96
CA TYR A 197 20.47 11.20 -14.66
C TYR A 197 21.38 12.16 -13.92
N SER A 198 20.81 13.27 -13.50
CA SER A 198 21.48 14.30 -12.72
C SER A 198 20.42 14.93 -11.80
N THR A 199 20.79 15.18 -10.57
CA THR A 199 19.87 15.76 -9.58
C THR A 199 20.62 16.70 -8.65
N ALA A 200 19.93 17.74 -8.18
CA ALA A 200 20.28 18.44 -6.97
C ALA A 200 19.64 17.73 -5.78
N TYR A 201 20.29 17.77 -4.63
CA TYR A 201 19.77 17.14 -3.41
C TYR A 201 20.11 17.97 -2.18
N GLY A 202 19.28 17.84 -1.16
CA GLY A 202 19.52 18.37 0.17
C GLY A 202 18.85 17.47 1.20
N TYR A 203 19.40 17.41 2.39
CA TYR A 203 18.82 16.62 3.48
C TYR A 203 18.84 17.39 4.79
N ALA A 204 17.89 17.10 5.64
CA ALA A 204 17.81 17.63 6.99
C ALA A 204 17.24 16.59 7.94
N ASP A 205 17.75 16.64 9.15
CA ASP A 205 17.37 15.78 10.24
C ASP A 205 16.41 16.51 11.17
N SER A 206 15.37 15.82 11.64
CA SER A 206 14.39 16.41 12.56
C SER A 206 15.03 16.89 13.86
N SER A 207 16.15 16.28 14.31
CA SER A 207 16.89 16.72 15.50
C SER A 207 17.51 18.09 15.37
N GLU A 208 17.76 18.57 14.14
CA GLU A 208 18.31 19.90 13.88
C GLU A 208 17.30 21.03 14.23
N ILE A 209 16.01 20.67 14.38
CA ILE A 209 14.90 21.62 14.60
C ILE A 209 14.11 21.25 15.87
N VAL A 210 14.69 20.46 16.75
CA VAL A 210 14.08 20.15 18.05
C VAL A 210 14.11 21.38 18.94
N SER A 211 12.95 21.74 19.51
CA SER A 211 12.83 22.72 20.61
C SER A 211 12.16 22.03 21.78
N ASP A 212 12.80 22.09 22.96
CA ASP A 212 12.32 21.47 24.20
C ASP A 212 12.09 19.94 24.10
N GLY A 213 12.85 19.23 23.24
CA GLY A 213 12.74 17.78 23.07
C GLY A 213 11.59 17.33 22.15
N GLU A 214 10.89 18.26 21.52
CA GLU A 214 9.78 17.95 20.59
C GLU A 214 10.05 18.46 19.17
N ILE A 215 9.62 17.65 18.18
CA ILE A 215 9.63 18.03 16.76
C ILE A 215 8.37 18.85 16.49
N ARG A 216 8.47 20.19 16.59
CA ARG A 216 7.26 21.06 16.55
C ARG A 216 6.74 21.37 15.16
N ASP A 217 7.56 21.38 14.12
CA ASP A 217 7.14 21.78 12.78
C ASP A 217 7.88 21.04 11.66
N VAL A 218 7.17 20.13 11.01
CA VAL A 218 7.62 19.43 9.80
C VAL A 218 8.10 20.39 8.72
N ASN A 219 7.40 21.54 8.57
CA ASN A 219 7.73 22.48 7.49
C ASN A 219 9.11 23.09 7.69
N MET A 220 9.62 23.19 8.90
CA MET A 220 10.96 23.70 9.16
C MET A 220 12.03 22.71 8.72
N VAL A 221 11.84 21.40 9.00
CA VAL A 221 12.75 20.34 8.52
C VAL A 221 12.74 20.29 7.00
N TYR A 222 11.54 20.33 6.40
CA TYR A 222 11.39 20.32 4.94
C TYR A 222 12.09 21.52 4.30
N ARG A 223 11.87 22.75 4.83
CA ARG A 223 12.53 23.98 4.34
C ARG A 223 14.05 23.92 4.47
N LEU A 224 14.57 23.33 5.54
CA LEU A 224 16.01 23.19 5.72
C LEU A 224 16.61 22.26 4.65
N ALA A 225 15.97 21.12 4.38
CA ALA A 225 16.37 20.23 3.31
C ALA A 225 16.29 20.90 1.94
N ASP A 226 15.20 21.65 1.68
CA ASP A 226 14.99 22.37 0.42
C ASP A 226 16.04 23.48 0.19
N ASN A 227 16.34 24.27 1.22
CA ASN A 227 17.40 25.27 1.14
C ASN A 227 18.77 24.65 0.81
N ARG A 228 19.12 23.53 1.43
CA ARG A 228 20.36 22.78 1.14
C ARG A 228 20.38 22.23 -0.29
N MET A 229 19.23 21.74 -0.77
CA MET A 229 19.08 21.30 -2.16
C MET A 229 19.26 22.46 -3.14
N TYR A 230 18.71 23.64 -2.83
CA TYR A 230 18.87 24.82 -3.66
C TYR A 230 20.35 25.31 -3.72
N GLU A 231 21.07 25.29 -2.60
CA GLU A 231 22.49 25.59 -2.56
C GLU A 231 23.31 24.58 -3.40
N ASN A 232 23.01 23.30 -3.28
CA ASN A 232 23.62 22.26 -4.10
C ASN A 232 23.34 22.46 -5.59
N LYS A 233 22.11 22.90 -5.96
CA LYS A 233 21.71 23.19 -7.35
C LYS A 233 22.54 24.33 -7.93
N LYS A 234 22.84 25.38 -7.17
CA LYS A 234 23.71 26.50 -7.60
C LYS A 234 25.13 26.02 -7.90
N THR A 235 25.72 25.27 -6.97
CA THR A 235 27.09 24.76 -7.15
C THR A 235 27.21 23.80 -8.34
N CYS A 236 26.21 22.98 -8.60
CA CYS A 236 26.14 22.11 -9.80
C CYS A 236 25.99 22.91 -11.11
N HIS A 237 25.34 24.06 -11.09
CA HIS A 237 25.18 24.91 -12.27
C HIS A 237 26.45 25.67 -12.61
N ASP A 238 27.19 26.15 -11.60
CA ASP A 238 28.44 26.89 -11.78
C ASP A 238 29.58 25.99 -12.26
N ALA A 239 29.60 24.72 -11.85
CA ALA A 239 30.57 23.72 -12.30
C ALA A 239 30.37 23.26 -13.77
N ARG A 240 29.26 23.63 -14.42
CA ARG A 240 28.95 23.30 -15.84
C ARG A 240 29.22 24.44 -16.81
N LYS A 241 29.62 25.62 -16.32
CA LYS A 241 30.08 26.76 -17.11
C LYS A 241 31.59 26.70 -17.29
#